data_a4f0d7e409d4f899564b6af926d88fe9
#
_entry.id   a4f0d7e409d4f899564b6af926d88fe9
#
_cell.length_a   1.000
_cell.length_b   1.000
_cell.length_c   1.000
_cell.angle_alpha   90.00
_cell.angle_beta   90.00
_cell.angle_gamma   90.00
#
_symmetry.space_group_name_H-M   'P 1'
#
loop_
_entity.id
_entity.type
_entity.pdbx_description
1 polymer ?
#
loop_
_entity_poly.entity_id
_entity_poly.type
_entity_poly.pdbx_seq_one_letter_code
_entity_poly.pdbx_strand_id
1 'polypeptide(L)'
;FMYNWNFNVDITQENLDLYGWTMYYNSNTRTAAFNTLICFFKVFKYLQVSPRFNLLWVTMGFASKDLVSFLCVWLLFMFGYCTVGILVYGPDEEAFVTYVNSFTTLFKILLGDFDYNALEASSPIMTPIFFVSFVVLVFFVTINMMVAIIIKGFERAKQNQADQAHRIKKVPFVYDSVTENIYGTMFRIKATLGVISA
;
A
#
# COMPACT_ATOMS: atom_id res chain seq x y z
N PHE A 1 -29.78 19.33 -17.75
CA PHE A 1 -30.50 18.40 -18.63
C PHE A 1 -31.00 17.25 -17.74
N MET A 2 -32.23 17.40 -17.19
CA MET A 2 -32.94 16.32 -16.52
C MET A 2 -33.55 15.43 -17.61
N TYR A 3 -33.01 14.22 -17.79
CA TYR A 3 -33.70 13.18 -18.57
C TYR A 3 -34.81 12.62 -17.67
N ASN A 4 -36.03 13.03 -18.00
CA ASN A 4 -37.26 12.50 -17.41
C ASN A 4 -37.56 11.15 -18.05
N TRP A 5 -37.07 10.05 -17.46
CA TRP A 5 -37.42 8.70 -17.84
C TRP A 5 -38.79 8.39 -17.25
N ASN A 6 -39.87 8.73 -18.01
CA ASN A 6 -41.20 8.19 -17.74
C ASN A 6 -41.21 6.70 -18.12
N PHE A 7 -40.80 5.84 -17.21
CA PHE A 7 -41.08 4.42 -17.29
C PHE A 7 -42.55 4.19 -16.94
N ASN A 8 -43.44 4.17 -17.93
CA ASN A 8 -44.73 3.50 -17.82
C ASN A 8 -44.45 2.00 -17.79
N VAL A 9 -44.10 1.46 -16.62
CA VAL A 9 -43.99 0.03 -16.40
C VAL A 9 -45.39 -0.47 -16.13
N ASP A 10 -45.95 -1.23 -17.07
CA ASP A 10 -47.23 -1.94 -16.94
C ASP A 10 -47.03 -3.03 -15.88
N ILE A 11 -47.51 -2.76 -14.62
CA ILE A 11 -47.27 -3.59 -13.42
C ILE A 11 -48.07 -4.92 -13.50
N THR A 12 -48.85 -5.12 -14.56
CA THR A 12 -49.69 -6.32 -14.77
C THR A 12 -49.02 -7.47 -15.52
N GLN A 13 -47.74 -7.34 -15.94
CA GLN A 13 -47.02 -8.47 -16.52
C GLN A 13 -46.29 -9.26 -15.41
N GLU A 14 -46.77 -10.45 -15.17
CA GLU A 14 -46.36 -11.47 -14.17
C GLU A 14 -44.90 -11.95 -14.26
N ASN A 15 -44.03 -11.33 -15.06
CA ASN A 15 -42.64 -11.79 -15.28
C ASN A 15 -41.61 -10.68 -15.30
N LEU A 16 -41.79 -9.61 -14.50
CA LEU A 16 -40.70 -8.68 -14.30
C LEU A 16 -39.71 -9.33 -13.31
N ASP A 17 -38.62 -9.85 -13.81
CA ASP A 17 -37.51 -10.35 -12.97
C ASP A 17 -36.79 -9.19 -12.30
N LEU A 18 -37.50 -8.57 -11.33
CA LEU A 18 -36.97 -7.49 -10.52
C LEU A 18 -35.70 -7.91 -9.72
N TYR A 19 -35.62 -9.20 -9.40
CA TYR A 19 -34.47 -9.76 -8.70
C TYR A 19 -33.23 -9.75 -9.61
N GLY A 20 -33.36 -10.19 -10.87
CA GLY A 20 -32.25 -10.16 -11.82
C GLY A 20 -31.76 -8.74 -12.11
N TRP A 21 -32.67 -7.78 -12.26
CA TRP A 21 -32.33 -6.36 -12.43
C TRP A 21 -31.63 -5.78 -11.23
N THR A 22 -32.06 -6.10 -10.01
CA THR A 22 -31.44 -5.62 -8.76
C THR A 22 -30.04 -6.20 -8.61
N MET A 23 -29.86 -7.48 -8.91
CA MET A 23 -28.55 -8.13 -8.85
C MET A 23 -27.57 -7.54 -9.89
N TYR A 24 -28.07 -7.31 -11.13
CA TYR A 24 -27.27 -6.66 -12.17
C TYR A 24 -26.86 -5.25 -11.79
N TYR A 25 -27.78 -4.44 -11.27
CA TYR A 25 -27.51 -3.08 -10.83
C TYR A 25 -26.48 -3.06 -9.68
N ASN A 26 -26.65 -3.89 -8.67
CA ASN A 26 -25.73 -4.00 -7.54
C ASN A 26 -24.33 -4.46 -7.99
N SER A 27 -24.24 -5.43 -8.89
CA SER A 27 -22.97 -5.89 -9.44
C SER A 27 -22.26 -4.77 -10.22
N ASN A 28 -23.00 -4.04 -11.05
CA ASN A 28 -22.46 -2.94 -11.84
C ASN A 28 -21.98 -1.78 -10.95
N THR A 29 -22.73 -1.44 -9.91
CA THR A 29 -22.37 -0.41 -8.94
C THR A 29 -21.09 -0.78 -8.16
N ARG A 30 -20.95 -2.05 -7.73
CA ARG A 30 -19.74 -2.53 -7.07
C ARG A 30 -18.52 -2.44 -8.01
N THR A 31 -18.67 -2.86 -9.26
CA THR A 31 -17.60 -2.77 -10.26
C THR A 31 -17.21 -1.32 -10.54
N ALA A 32 -18.19 -0.41 -10.65
CA ALA A 32 -17.94 1.02 -10.81
C ALA A 32 -17.19 1.62 -9.60
N ALA A 33 -17.53 1.21 -8.39
CA ALA A 33 -16.84 1.65 -7.16
C ALA A 33 -15.36 1.22 -7.18
N PHE A 34 -15.05 -0.04 -7.50
CA PHE A 34 -13.68 -0.51 -7.67
C PHE A 34 -12.92 0.23 -8.77
N ASN A 35 -13.55 0.47 -9.91
CA ASN A 35 -12.94 1.23 -11.00
C ASN A 35 -12.61 2.66 -10.57
N THR A 36 -13.50 3.32 -9.83
CA THR A 36 -13.28 4.65 -9.28
C THR A 36 -12.08 4.64 -8.33
N LEU A 37 -11.98 3.66 -7.45
CA LEU A 37 -10.85 3.50 -6.54
C LEU A 37 -9.52 3.38 -7.31
N ILE A 38 -9.48 2.52 -8.34
CA ILE A 38 -8.31 2.35 -9.21
C ILE A 38 -7.94 3.65 -9.93
N CYS A 39 -8.94 4.42 -10.39
CA CYS A 39 -8.71 5.73 -10.99
C CYS A 39 -8.05 6.71 -10.01
N PHE A 40 -8.43 6.70 -8.74
CA PHE A 40 -7.77 7.48 -7.70
C PHE A 40 -6.29 7.10 -7.55
N PHE A 41 -5.96 5.81 -7.59
CA PHE A 41 -4.55 5.38 -7.54
C PHE A 41 -3.71 5.92 -8.71
N LYS A 42 -4.30 6.19 -9.87
CA LYS A 42 -3.57 6.81 -11.00
C LYS A 42 -3.07 8.22 -10.66
N VAL A 43 -3.75 8.95 -9.77
CA VAL A 43 -3.32 10.29 -9.33
C VAL A 43 -1.93 10.23 -8.67
N PHE A 44 -1.62 9.15 -7.92
CA PHE A 44 -0.31 8.97 -7.29
C PHE A 44 0.84 8.96 -8.30
N LYS A 45 0.61 8.49 -9.53
CA LYS A 45 1.62 8.55 -10.59
C LYS A 45 2.03 9.99 -10.93
N TYR A 46 1.09 10.93 -10.90
CA TYR A 46 1.37 12.35 -11.18
C TYR A 46 2.05 13.05 -10.00
N LEU A 47 1.82 12.59 -8.78
CA LEU A 47 2.50 13.13 -7.60
C LEU A 47 4.01 12.82 -7.58
N GLN A 48 4.47 11.79 -8.29
CA GLN A 48 5.90 11.46 -8.40
C GLN A 48 6.75 12.56 -9.09
N VAL A 49 6.14 13.47 -9.80
CA VAL A 49 6.84 14.62 -10.42
C VAL A 49 7.47 15.53 -9.37
N SER A 50 6.89 15.63 -8.18
CA SER A 50 7.47 16.41 -7.09
C SER A 50 8.57 15.63 -6.36
N PRO A 51 9.77 16.23 -6.13
CA PRO A 51 10.89 15.54 -5.48
C PRO A 51 10.56 14.96 -4.09
N ARG A 52 9.69 15.65 -3.33
CA ARG A 52 9.27 15.21 -1.99
C ARG A 52 8.42 13.95 -2.05
N PHE A 53 7.46 13.89 -2.96
CA PHE A 53 6.61 12.71 -3.16
C PHE A 53 7.37 11.55 -3.80
N ASN A 54 8.32 11.85 -4.69
CA ASN A 54 9.20 10.83 -5.27
C ASN A 54 10.02 10.12 -4.18
N LEU A 55 10.54 10.85 -3.19
CA LEU A 55 11.25 10.24 -2.06
C LEU A 55 10.37 9.23 -1.30
N LEU A 56 9.11 9.59 -1.02
CA LEU A 56 8.16 8.67 -0.35
C LEU A 56 7.94 7.41 -1.20
N TRP A 57 7.77 7.57 -2.51
CA TRP A 57 7.54 6.45 -3.42
C TRP A 57 8.73 5.49 -3.49
N VAL A 58 9.92 6.06 -3.58
CA VAL A 58 11.18 5.31 -3.57
C VAL A 58 11.37 4.60 -2.22
N THR A 59 11.04 5.25 -1.10
CA THR A 59 11.05 4.67 0.24
C THR A 59 10.13 3.43 0.32
N MET A 60 8.89 3.54 -0.19
CA MET A 60 7.96 2.41 -0.23
C MET A 60 8.50 1.25 -1.08
N GLY A 61 9.15 1.57 -2.20
CA GLY A 61 9.80 0.56 -3.05
C GLY A 61 10.90 -0.21 -2.33
N PHE A 62 11.75 0.47 -1.57
CA PHE A 62 12.79 -0.19 -0.76
C PHE A 62 12.23 -0.95 0.45
N ALA A 63 11.18 -0.43 1.07
CA ALA A 63 10.54 -1.07 2.21
C ALA A 63 9.65 -2.27 1.83
N SER A 64 9.16 -2.33 0.59
CA SER A 64 8.13 -3.29 0.15
C SER A 64 8.53 -4.75 0.38
N LYS A 65 9.78 -5.11 0.09
CA LYS A 65 10.27 -6.48 0.26
C LYS A 65 10.26 -6.90 1.75
N ASP A 66 10.76 -6.04 2.62
CA ASP A 66 10.80 -6.30 4.06
C ASP A 66 9.38 -6.29 4.63
N LEU A 67 8.50 -5.42 4.12
CA LEU A 67 7.09 -5.33 4.49
C LEU A 67 6.30 -6.59 4.11
N VAL A 68 6.49 -7.15 2.91
CA VAL A 68 5.83 -8.39 2.50
C VAL A 68 6.24 -9.55 3.39
N SER A 69 7.53 -9.70 3.69
CA SER A 69 8.02 -10.74 4.60
C SER A 69 7.43 -10.59 5.99
N PHE A 70 7.33 -9.37 6.50
CA PHE A 70 6.67 -9.08 7.77
C PHE A 70 5.18 -9.42 7.74
N LEU A 71 4.45 -9.06 6.67
CA LEU A 71 3.03 -9.35 6.53
C LEU A 71 2.74 -10.85 6.54
N CYS A 72 3.61 -11.67 5.95
CA CYS A 72 3.45 -13.13 6.00
C CYS A 72 3.50 -13.66 7.44
N VAL A 73 4.47 -13.20 8.25
CA VAL A 73 4.58 -13.58 9.66
C VAL A 73 3.41 -13.06 10.47
N TRP A 74 3.02 -11.80 10.24
CA TRP A 74 1.89 -11.17 10.90
C TRP A 74 0.57 -11.89 10.62
N LEU A 75 0.31 -12.27 9.38
CA LEU A 75 -0.86 -13.07 9.00
C LEU A 75 -0.88 -14.43 9.72
N LEU A 76 0.28 -15.08 9.86
CA LEU A 76 0.38 -16.34 10.59
C LEU A 76 -0.07 -16.18 12.06
N PHE A 77 0.37 -15.12 12.75
CA PHE A 77 -0.10 -14.80 14.09
C PHE A 77 -1.61 -14.51 14.11
N MET A 78 -2.11 -13.71 13.18
CA MET A 78 -3.54 -13.40 13.06
C MET A 78 -4.38 -14.68 12.88
N PHE A 79 -3.96 -15.61 12.03
CA PHE A 79 -4.64 -16.89 11.85
C PHE A 79 -4.62 -17.76 13.13
N GLY A 80 -3.50 -17.78 13.85
CA GLY A 80 -3.40 -18.44 15.13
C GLY A 80 -4.42 -17.90 16.14
N TYR A 81 -4.48 -16.58 16.30
CA TYR A 81 -5.45 -15.94 17.19
C TYR A 81 -6.90 -16.08 16.70
N CYS A 82 -7.16 -16.08 15.39
CA CYS A 82 -8.50 -16.41 14.85
C CYS A 82 -8.94 -17.81 15.28
N THR A 83 -8.04 -18.79 15.17
CA THR A 83 -8.35 -20.16 15.56
C THR A 83 -8.66 -20.26 17.06
N VAL A 84 -7.86 -19.64 17.92
CA VAL A 84 -8.13 -19.59 19.36
C VAL A 84 -9.45 -18.86 19.65
N GLY A 85 -9.70 -17.72 18.97
CA GLY A 85 -10.94 -16.97 19.11
C GLY A 85 -12.19 -17.79 18.75
N ILE A 86 -12.14 -18.54 17.64
CA ILE A 86 -13.24 -19.43 17.22
C ILE A 86 -13.48 -20.53 18.27
N LEU A 87 -12.42 -21.11 18.81
CA LEU A 87 -12.54 -22.20 19.78
C LEU A 87 -13.09 -21.71 21.13
N VAL A 88 -12.71 -20.52 21.57
CA VAL A 88 -13.09 -19.98 22.87
C VAL A 88 -14.43 -19.26 22.83
N TYR A 89 -14.67 -18.42 21.81
CA TYR A 89 -15.83 -17.54 21.76
C TYR A 89 -16.87 -17.92 20.71
N GLY A 90 -16.49 -18.77 19.72
CA GLY A 90 -17.37 -19.11 18.59
C GLY A 90 -18.75 -19.68 18.98
N PRO A 91 -18.91 -20.44 20.09
CA PRO A 91 -20.21 -20.91 20.53
C PRO A 91 -21.17 -19.82 21.01
N ASP A 92 -20.64 -18.72 21.59
CA ASP A 92 -21.42 -17.71 22.29
C ASP A 92 -21.46 -16.36 21.57
N GLU A 93 -20.45 -16.06 20.71
CA GLU A 93 -20.29 -14.78 20.07
C GLU A 93 -20.28 -14.88 18.55
N GLU A 94 -21.25 -14.23 17.89
CA GLU A 94 -21.35 -14.17 16.41
C GLU A 94 -20.08 -13.60 15.75
N ALA A 95 -19.36 -12.75 16.48
CA ALA A 95 -18.11 -12.13 16.02
C ALA A 95 -16.98 -13.15 15.77
N PHE A 96 -17.07 -14.36 16.35
CA PHE A 96 -16.06 -15.41 16.25
C PHE A 96 -16.56 -16.72 15.61
N VAL A 97 -17.75 -16.74 15.02
CA VAL A 97 -18.33 -17.95 14.38
C VAL A 97 -17.53 -18.40 13.14
N THR A 98 -16.99 -17.47 12.36
CA THR A 98 -16.25 -17.78 11.14
C THR A 98 -14.87 -17.15 11.15
N TYR A 99 -13.92 -17.71 10.36
CA TYR A 99 -12.59 -17.12 10.20
C TYR A 99 -12.63 -15.67 9.70
N VAL A 100 -13.57 -15.34 8.81
CA VAL A 100 -13.72 -13.97 8.27
C VAL A 100 -14.18 -13.01 9.36
N ASN A 101 -15.18 -13.42 10.15
CA ASN A 101 -15.68 -12.61 11.26
C ASN A 101 -14.61 -12.44 12.34
N SER A 102 -13.96 -13.54 12.74
CA SER A 102 -12.87 -13.52 13.73
C SER A 102 -11.72 -12.61 13.28
N PHE A 103 -11.29 -12.71 12.03
CA PHE A 103 -10.24 -11.86 11.49
C PHE A 103 -10.66 -10.38 11.53
N THR A 104 -11.90 -10.07 11.14
CA THR A 104 -12.43 -8.70 11.17
C THR A 104 -12.50 -8.18 12.60
N THR A 105 -12.93 -9.02 13.54
CA THR A 105 -13.02 -8.66 14.97
C THR A 105 -11.65 -8.43 15.58
N LEU A 106 -10.67 -9.30 15.30
CA LEU A 106 -9.29 -9.10 15.75
C LEU A 106 -8.69 -7.83 15.14
N PHE A 107 -9.01 -7.53 13.87
CA PHE A 107 -8.56 -6.29 13.25
C PHE A 107 -9.20 -5.05 13.91
N LYS A 108 -10.48 -5.12 14.31
CA LYS A 108 -11.14 -4.07 15.10
C LYS A 108 -10.49 -3.90 16.47
N ILE A 109 -10.12 -5.00 17.14
CA ILE A 109 -9.39 -4.94 18.41
C ILE A 109 -8.05 -4.18 18.24
N LEU A 110 -7.31 -4.41 17.15
CA LEU A 110 -6.10 -3.64 16.83
C LEU A 110 -6.35 -2.14 16.66
N LEU A 111 -7.52 -1.77 16.17
CA LEU A 111 -7.93 -0.37 16.01
C LEU A 111 -8.53 0.24 17.29
N GLY A 112 -8.70 -0.56 18.36
CA GLY A 112 -9.29 -0.12 19.62
C GLY A 112 -10.83 -0.16 19.65
N ASP A 113 -11.46 -0.75 18.64
CA ASP A 113 -12.91 -0.92 18.53
C ASP A 113 -13.31 -2.35 18.92
N PHE A 114 -13.66 -2.57 20.19
CA PHE A 114 -14.06 -3.86 20.71
C PHE A 114 -14.90 -3.75 21.99
N ASP A 115 -15.77 -4.71 22.19
CA ASP A 115 -16.56 -4.85 23.42
C ASP A 115 -15.92 -5.91 24.34
N TYR A 116 -15.12 -5.41 25.31
CA TYR A 116 -14.46 -6.29 26.29
C TYR A 116 -15.47 -7.01 27.18
N ASN A 117 -16.57 -6.34 27.55
CA ASN A 117 -17.56 -6.90 28.49
C ASN A 117 -18.32 -8.07 27.86
N ALA A 118 -18.63 -7.99 26.56
CA ALA A 118 -19.26 -9.10 25.85
C ALA A 118 -18.35 -10.33 25.82
N LEU A 119 -17.07 -10.16 25.53
CA LEU A 119 -16.08 -11.25 25.53
C LEU A 119 -15.87 -11.83 26.93
N GLU A 120 -15.81 -11.00 27.97
CA GLU A 120 -15.65 -11.42 29.36
C GLU A 120 -16.86 -12.19 29.84
N ALA A 121 -18.08 -11.82 29.44
CA ALA A 121 -19.30 -12.56 29.77
C ALA A 121 -19.30 -13.97 29.18
N SER A 122 -18.75 -14.18 27.99
CA SER A 122 -18.60 -15.47 27.34
C SER A 122 -17.55 -16.34 28.02
N SER A 123 -16.39 -15.81 28.39
CA SER A 123 -15.30 -16.58 29.01
C SER A 123 -14.45 -15.72 29.95
N PRO A 124 -14.83 -15.56 31.25
CA PRO A 124 -14.19 -14.65 32.19
C PRO A 124 -12.69 -14.91 32.41
N ILE A 125 -12.26 -16.17 32.36
CA ILE A 125 -10.87 -16.58 32.62
C ILE A 125 -10.00 -16.43 31.37
N MET A 126 -10.52 -16.79 30.20
CA MET A 126 -9.76 -16.79 28.97
C MET A 126 -9.65 -15.40 28.34
N THR A 127 -10.64 -14.54 28.53
CA THR A 127 -10.68 -13.21 27.90
C THR A 127 -9.48 -12.32 28.30
N PRO A 128 -9.12 -12.14 29.58
CA PRO A 128 -7.96 -11.32 29.92
C PRO A 128 -6.66 -11.89 29.34
N ILE A 129 -6.48 -13.21 29.37
CA ILE A 129 -5.27 -13.88 28.84
C ILE A 129 -5.19 -13.69 27.32
N PHE A 130 -6.28 -13.97 26.62
CA PHE A 130 -6.37 -13.81 25.17
C PHE A 130 -6.12 -12.36 24.75
N PHE A 131 -6.80 -11.42 25.39
CA PHE A 131 -6.73 -10.01 25.07
C PHE A 131 -5.33 -9.43 25.33
N VAL A 132 -4.78 -9.65 26.51
CA VAL A 132 -3.45 -9.14 26.86
C VAL A 132 -2.37 -9.75 25.96
N SER A 133 -2.41 -11.07 25.74
CA SER A 133 -1.44 -11.74 24.85
C SER A 133 -1.56 -11.26 23.42
N PHE A 134 -2.77 -11.04 22.90
CA PHE A 134 -3.00 -10.49 21.55
C PHE A 134 -2.46 -9.08 21.42
N VAL A 135 -2.78 -8.19 22.37
CA VAL A 135 -2.31 -6.80 22.35
C VAL A 135 -0.77 -6.74 22.44
N VAL A 136 -0.16 -7.50 23.33
CA VAL A 136 1.30 -7.51 23.49
C VAL A 136 1.99 -8.11 22.27
N LEU A 137 1.59 -9.30 21.80
CA LEU A 137 2.29 -9.97 20.71
C LEU A 137 1.97 -9.37 19.36
N VAL A 138 0.70 -9.10 19.06
CA VAL A 138 0.31 -8.68 17.71
C VAL A 138 0.44 -7.16 17.56
N PHE A 139 -0.12 -6.39 18.48
CA PHE A 139 -0.14 -4.93 18.35
C PHE A 139 1.25 -4.31 18.53
N PHE A 140 1.95 -4.61 19.64
CA PHE A 140 3.28 -4.03 19.91
C PHE A 140 4.32 -4.48 18.88
N VAL A 141 4.35 -5.77 18.55
CA VAL A 141 5.29 -6.28 17.55
C VAL A 141 5.01 -5.67 16.18
N THR A 142 3.72 -5.58 15.80
CA THR A 142 3.30 -4.99 14.52
C THR A 142 3.78 -3.54 14.38
N ILE A 143 3.50 -2.69 15.36
CA ILE A 143 3.89 -1.28 15.30
C ILE A 143 5.41 -1.13 15.26
N ASN A 144 6.13 -1.80 16.14
CA ASN A 144 7.58 -1.67 16.23
C ASN A 144 8.30 -2.15 14.95
N MET A 145 7.86 -3.28 14.40
CA MET A 145 8.43 -3.82 13.16
C MET A 145 8.09 -2.94 11.95
N MET A 146 6.86 -2.46 11.87
CA MET A 146 6.42 -1.60 10.77
C MET A 146 7.19 -0.28 10.73
N VAL A 147 7.38 0.36 11.90
CA VAL A 147 8.19 1.57 12.03
C VAL A 147 9.65 1.31 11.65
N ALA A 148 10.25 0.22 12.11
CA ALA A 148 11.62 -0.15 11.77
C ALA A 148 11.82 -0.37 10.26
N ILE A 149 10.87 -1.04 9.59
CA ILE A 149 10.91 -1.27 8.13
C ILE A 149 10.82 0.04 7.36
N ILE A 150 9.92 0.95 7.78
CA ILE A 150 9.74 2.26 7.13
C ILE A 150 11.00 3.11 7.29
N ILE A 151 11.59 3.17 8.49
CA ILE A 151 12.83 3.93 8.74
C ILE A 151 13.98 3.41 7.86
N LYS A 152 14.20 2.09 7.83
CA LYS A 152 15.21 1.49 6.94
C LYS A 152 14.96 1.79 5.46
N GLY A 153 13.71 1.73 5.02
CA GLY A 153 13.33 2.08 3.65
C GLY A 153 13.65 3.53 3.33
N PHE A 154 13.35 4.44 4.25
CA PHE A 154 13.65 5.86 4.11
C PHE A 154 15.16 6.15 4.04
N GLU A 155 15.96 5.53 4.91
CA GLU A 155 17.41 5.68 4.90
C GLU A 155 18.02 5.21 3.58
N ARG A 156 17.60 4.03 3.07
CA ARG A 156 18.04 3.52 1.77
C ARG A 156 17.65 4.45 0.61
N ALA A 157 16.44 5.00 0.65
CA ALA A 157 15.98 5.95 -0.36
C ALA A 157 16.81 7.24 -0.36
N LYS A 158 17.11 7.77 0.83
CA LYS A 158 17.95 8.97 0.99
C LYS A 158 19.38 8.74 0.51
N GLN A 159 19.98 7.59 0.84
CA GLN A 159 21.30 7.22 0.34
C GLN A 159 21.33 7.13 -1.18
N ASN A 160 20.34 6.46 -1.78
CA ASN A 160 20.23 6.35 -3.23
C ASN A 160 20.12 7.72 -3.93
N GLN A 161 19.37 8.65 -3.36
CA GLN A 161 19.30 10.02 -3.89
C GLN A 161 20.63 10.76 -3.78
N ALA A 162 21.35 10.61 -2.67
CA ALA A 162 22.67 11.22 -2.50
C ALA A 162 23.68 10.66 -3.50
N ASP A 163 23.69 9.34 -3.73
CA ASP A 163 24.56 8.68 -4.70
C ASP A 163 24.25 9.12 -6.14
N GLN A 164 22.97 9.26 -6.48
CA GLN A 164 22.56 9.78 -7.79
C GLN A 164 23.02 11.23 -7.98
N ALA A 165 22.83 12.10 -7.00
CA ALA A 165 23.29 13.47 -7.05
C ALA A 165 24.82 13.55 -7.20
N HIS A 166 25.56 12.66 -6.55
CA HIS A 166 27.02 12.60 -6.67
C HIS A 166 27.47 12.10 -8.06
N ARG A 167 26.74 11.17 -8.65
CA ARG A 167 27.00 10.69 -10.04
C ARG A 167 26.75 11.80 -11.07
N ILE A 168 25.66 12.53 -10.93
CA ILE A 168 25.31 13.64 -11.84
C ILE A 168 26.38 14.75 -11.79
N LYS A 169 26.94 15.05 -10.61
CA LYS A 169 28.02 16.02 -10.46
C LYS A 169 29.34 15.60 -11.11
N LYS A 170 29.58 14.30 -11.29
CA LYS A 170 30.79 13.79 -11.94
C LYS A 170 30.71 13.82 -13.47
N VAL A 171 29.53 13.79 -14.05
CA VAL A 171 29.34 13.77 -15.51
C VAL A 171 29.85 15.05 -16.20
N PRO A 172 29.58 16.27 -15.71
CA PRO A 172 30.13 17.47 -16.31
C PRO A 172 31.66 17.51 -16.32
N PHE A 173 32.31 17.06 -15.25
CA PHE A 173 33.78 17.03 -15.18
C PHE A 173 34.40 16.12 -16.25
N VAL A 174 33.77 14.98 -16.53
CA VAL A 174 34.23 14.07 -17.58
C VAL A 174 34.00 14.69 -18.98
N TYR A 175 32.86 15.35 -19.16
CA TYR A 175 32.55 16.04 -20.42
C TYR A 175 33.53 17.20 -20.69
N ASP A 176 33.83 18.02 -19.68
CA ASP A 176 34.77 19.13 -19.83
C ASP A 176 36.19 18.63 -20.11
N SER A 177 36.65 17.57 -19.44
CA SER A 177 37.97 17.01 -19.70
C SER A 177 38.09 16.34 -21.08
N VAL A 178 37.04 15.78 -21.62
CA VAL A 178 36.99 15.20 -22.97
C VAL A 178 36.97 16.29 -24.02
N THR A 179 36.18 17.34 -23.81
CA THR A 179 36.14 18.48 -24.73
C THR A 179 37.48 19.24 -24.80
N GLU A 180 38.12 19.51 -23.65
CA GLU A 180 39.47 20.11 -23.62
C GLU A 180 40.49 19.27 -24.38
N ASN A 181 40.46 17.95 -24.20
CA ASN A 181 41.35 17.04 -24.92
C ASN A 181 41.12 17.05 -26.44
N ILE A 182 39.86 17.11 -26.87
CA ILE A 182 39.49 17.18 -28.29
C ILE A 182 39.95 18.52 -28.90
N TYR A 183 39.67 19.63 -28.22
CA TYR A 183 40.09 20.97 -28.72
C TYR A 183 41.60 21.10 -28.72
N GLY A 184 42.30 20.60 -27.71
CA GLY A 184 43.76 20.59 -27.66
C GLY A 184 44.38 19.76 -28.78
N THR A 185 43.78 18.61 -29.10
CA THR A 185 44.25 17.75 -30.21
C THR A 185 43.97 18.41 -31.58
N MET A 186 42.80 19.00 -31.77
CA MET A 186 42.46 19.73 -32.98
C MET A 186 43.41 20.95 -33.22
N PHE A 187 43.74 21.66 -32.15
CA PHE A 187 44.69 22.77 -32.24
C PHE A 187 46.08 22.33 -32.68
N ARG A 188 46.58 21.22 -32.12
CA ARG A 188 47.87 20.61 -32.51
C ARG A 188 47.87 20.17 -33.98
N ILE A 189 46.80 19.53 -34.43
CA ILE A 189 46.67 19.12 -35.85
C ILE A 189 46.67 20.32 -36.78
N LYS A 190 45.98 21.40 -36.44
CA LYS A 190 45.98 22.66 -37.24
C LYS A 190 47.35 23.29 -37.26
N ALA A 191 48.06 23.30 -36.14
CA ALA A 191 49.43 23.84 -36.06
C ALA A 191 50.40 23.00 -36.89
N THR A 192 50.29 21.66 -36.92
CA THR A 192 51.12 20.78 -37.70
C THR A 192 50.84 20.86 -39.19
N LEU A 193 49.60 21.13 -39.59
CA LEU A 193 49.20 21.28 -40.97
C LEU A 193 49.48 22.69 -41.57
N GLY A 194 50.09 23.60 -40.80
CA GLY A 194 50.48 24.92 -41.30
C GLY A 194 49.28 25.83 -41.64
N VAL A 195 48.08 25.54 -41.19
CA VAL A 195 46.85 26.31 -41.47
C VAL A 195 46.75 27.57 -40.59
N ILE A 196 47.70 27.74 -39.65
CA ILE A 196 47.83 28.96 -38.84
C ILE A 196 49.14 29.63 -39.24
N SER A 197 49.17 30.17 -40.44
CA SER A 197 50.14 31.21 -40.83
C SER A 197 49.42 32.25 -41.63
N ALA A 198 49.16 33.33 -40.98
CA ALA A 198 48.97 34.71 -41.34
C ALA A 198 47.79 35.31 -40.60
#